data_f7a3b7d2194613be74e4d84da12ba451
#
_entry.id   f7a3b7d2194613be74e4d84da12ba451
#
_cell.length_a   1.000
_cell.length_b   1.000
_cell.length_c   1.000
_cell.angle_alpha   90.00
_cell.angle_beta   90.00
_cell.angle_gamma   90.00
#
_symmetry.space_group_name_H-M   'P 1'
#
loop_
_entity.id
_entity.type
_entity.pdbx_description
1 polymer ?
#
loop_
_entity_poly.entity_id
_entity_poly.type
_entity_poly.pdbx_seq_one_letter_code
_entity_poly.pdbx_strand_id
1 'polypeptide(L)'
;MSHFYLTLPSNSSLNIYPDNTVAKYTTQLRKRIELDGDWEVGLMEMMYPHSFTNVSGEWIQIYFNGTTMEKVMIPDGYFPTVESLVTQVKETYEMEAWRVGIVTFHTEYAFRFDTWSKDELGPYVTTSLPELWFTKNYKAALPKPKVDSLFVYCDILEHVPVGDTLAPLLRPVVVRGKPGDQISEKYINSMYLPVQKKSFDSIEINIMTDTGDPAPFVDGPSTVTLHFRRASNQYFL
;
A
#
# COMPACT_ATOMS: atom_id res chain seq x y z
N MET A 1 -11.97 26.25 24.03
CA MET A 1 -12.01 24.78 23.89
C MET A 1 -10.70 24.21 24.42
N SER A 2 -10.75 23.10 25.15
CA SER A 2 -9.53 22.44 25.69
C SER A 2 -8.96 21.37 24.74
N HIS A 3 -9.77 20.83 23.85
CA HIS A 3 -9.40 19.85 22.85
C HIS A 3 -10.46 19.72 21.74
N PHE A 4 -10.09 19.17 20.58
CA PHE A 4 -11.00 18.83 19.49
C PHE A 4 -10.39 17.77 18.58
N TYR A 5 -11.23 17.19 17.69
CA TYR A 5 -10.83 16.19 16.73
C TYR A 5 -11.06 16.67 15.30
N LEU A 6 -10.20 16.24 14.39
CA LEU A 6 -10.35 16.38 12.95
C LEU A 6 -10.18 15.02 12.28
N THR A 7 -11.13 14.67 11.43
CA THR A 7 -11.04 13.46 10.60
C THR A 7 -10.83 13.91 9.16
N LEU A 8 -9.75 13.43 8.56
CA LEU A 8 -9.23 13.85 7.27
C LEU A 8 -9.20 12.65 6.31
N PRO A 9 -10.27 12.43 5.50
CA PRO A 9 -10.28 11.40 4.47
C PRO A 9 -9.50 11.84 3.22
N SER A 10 -8.76 10.95 2.60
CA SER A 10 -7.96 11.23 1.39
C SER A 10 -8.80 11.60 0.17
N ASN A 11 -10.05 11.15 0.12
CA ASN A 11 -11.00 11.46 -0.95
C ASN A 11 -11.82 12.73 -0.70
N SER A 12 -11.47 13.53 0.31
CA SER A 12 -12.09 14.84 0.55
C SER A 12 -11.38 15.93 -0.26
N SER A 13 -12.12 17.05 -0.48
CA SER A 13 -11.58 18.27 -1.13
C SER A 13 -11.00 18.08 -2.55
N LEU A 14 -11.39 17.04 -3.26
CA LEU A 14 -10.90 16.74 -4.64
C LEU A 14 -11.25 17.83 -5.66
N ASN A 15 -12.30 18.59 -5.42
CA ASN A 15 -12.69 19.73 -6.25
C ASN A 15 -11.75 20.95 -6.09
N ILE A 16 -10.98 21.02 -4.98
CA ILE A 16 -10.03 22.09 -4.69
C ILE A 16 -8.60 21.58 -4.95
N TYR A 17 -8.35 20.34 -4.56
CA TYR A 17 -7.04 19.65 -4.69
C TYR A 17 -7.22 18.39 -5.55
N PRO A 18 -7.27 18.53 -6.88
CA PRO A 18 -7.52 17.40 -7.78
C PRO A 18 -6.36 16.38 -7.81
N ASP A 19 -5.15 16.80 -7.40
CA ASP A 19 -3.96 15.96 -7.34
C ASP A 19 -3.85 15.14 -6.04
N ASN A 20 -4.87 15.18 -5.18
CA ASN A 20 -4.91 14.36 -3.98
C ASN A 20 -4.87 12.88 -4.35
N THR A 21 -4.00 12.15 -3.66
CA THR A 21 -3.89 10.69 -3.74
C THR A 21 -4.23 10.06 -2.39
N VAL A 22 -4.30 8.74 -2.32
CA VAL A 22 -4.51 8.01 -1.06
C VAL A 22 -3.34 8.23 -0.08
N ALA A 23 -2.11 8.38 -0.62
CA ALA A 23 -0.90 8.57 0.16
C ALA A 23 -0.59 10.02 0.49
N LYS A 24 -0.96 10.97 -0.39
CA LYS A 24 -0.70 12.40 -0.19
C LYS A 24 -1.94 13.20 -0.55
N TYR A 25 -2.48 13.92 0.43
CA TYR A 25 -3.69 14.70 0.24
C TYR A 25 -3.77 15.90 1.16
N THR A 26 -4.43 16.94 0.66
CA THR A 26 -4.77 18.16 1.41
C THR A 26 -6.26 18.22 1.61
N THR A 27 -6.68 18.45 2.84
CA THR A 27 -8.08 18.67 3.20
C THR A 27 -8.34 20.14 3.47
N GLN A 28 -9.26 20.76 2.72
CA GLN A 28 -9.75 22.11 2.99
C GLN A 28 -10.74 22.07 4.14
N LEU A 29 -10.47 22.80 5.19
CA LEU A 29 -11.37 22.95 6.33
C LEU A 29 -12.50 23.93 6.00
N ARG A 30 -13.69 23.68 6.52
CA ARG A 30 -14.84 24.60 6.32
C ARG A 30 -14.64 25.96 6.99
N LYS A 31 -13.84 26.00 8.05
CA LYS A 31 -13.50 27.21 8.78
C LYS A 31 -12.03 27.20 9.12
N ARG A 32 -11.41 28.36 9.07
CA ARG A 32 -10.05 28.56 9.57
C ARG A 32 -10.01 28.23 11.06
N ILE A 33 -9.01 27.50 11.46
CA ILE A 33 -8.71 27.20 12.86
C ILE A 33 -7.66 28.21 13.32
N GLU A 34 -7.91 28.83 14.44
CA GLU A 34 -6.98 29.73 15.12
C GLU A 34 -6.69 29.14 16.51
N LEU A 35 -5.43 28.87 16.77
CA LEU A 35 -4.95 28.27 18.01
C LEU A 35 -4.32 29.37 18.88
N ASP A 36 -4.97 29.68 19.99
CA ASP A 36 -4.44 30.59 20.99
C ASP A 36 -3.62 29.80 22.02
N GLY A 37 -2.35 30.23 22.25
CA GLY A 37 -1.39 29.54 23.11
C GLY A 37 -0.72 28.35 22.44
N ASP A 38 -0.20 27.44 23.26
CA ASP A 38 0.53 26.27 22.77
C ASP A 38 -0.40 25.06 22.68
N TRP A 39 -0.32 24.41 21.53
CA TRP A 39 -1.16 23.26 21.19
C TRP A 39 -0.30 22.11 20.73
N GLU A 40 -0.79 20.93 21.02
CA GLU A 40 -0.23 19.66 20.58
C GLU A 40 -1.27 18.89 19.77
N VAL A 41 -0.80 18.10 18.82
CA VAL A 41 -1.64 17.18 18.04
C VAL A 41 -1.06 15.78 18.06
N GLY A 42 -1.93 14.79 18.10
CA GLY A 42 -1.58 13.38 18.04
C GLY A 42 -2.48 12.61 17.09
N LEU A 43 -1.92 11.55 16.49
CA LEU A 43 -2.67 10.60 15.69
C LEU A 43 -3.51 9.70 16.61
N MET A 44 -4.83 9.77 16.48
CA MET A 44 -5.77 8.92 17.23
C MET A 44 -6.14 7.66 16.50
N GLU A 45 -6.36 7.78 15.20
CA GLU A 45 -6.74 6.67 14.35
C GLU A 45 -6.19 6.89 12.95
N MET A 46 -5.74 5.82 12.34
CA MET A 46 -5.43 5.76 10.91
C MET A 46 -6.17 4.56 10.31
N MET A 47 -6.99 4.85 9.31
CA MET A 47 -7.60 3.83 8.46
C MET A 47 -6.92 3.85 7.10
N TYR A 48 -6.53 2.68 6.61
CA TYR A 48 -5.89 2.58 5.29
C TYR A 48 -6.19 1.24 4.64
N PRO A 49 -6.23 1.19 3.30
CA PRO A 49 -6.40 -0.06 2.58
C PRO A 49 -5.06 -0.82 2.54
N HIS A 50 -5.07 -2.11 2.85
CA HIS A 50 -3.89 -2.96 2.62
C HIS A 50 -3.85 -3.37 1.15
N SER A 51 -3.73 -2.38 0.26
CA SER A 51 -3.76 -2.51 -1.20
C SER A 51 -2.42 -2.13 -1.84
N PHE A 52 -1.30 -2.44 -1.19
CA PHE A 52 0.02 -2.10 -1.71
C PHE A 52 0.34 -2.93 -2.95
N THR A 53 1.00 -2.31 -3.93
CA THR A 53 1.57 -3.03 -5.07
C THR A 53 2.41 -4.21 -4.59
N ASN A 54 2.02 -5.41 -4.96
CA ASN A 54 2.72 -6.64 -4.58
C ASN A 54 3.37 -7.34 -5.77
N VAL A 55 3.09 -6.91 -7.00
CA VAL A 55 3.74 -7.39 -8.22
C VAL A 55 4.30 -6.18 -8.96
N SER A 56 5.61 -6.14 -9.16
CA SER A 56 6.28 -5.08 -9.92
C SER A 56 7.58 -5.58 -10.52
N GLY A 57 7.75 -5.38 -11.82
CA GLY A 57 8.93 -5.80 -12.57
C GLY A 57 9.08 -7.31 -12.72
N GLU A 58 8.04 -8.07 -12.40
CA GLU A 58 8.03 -9.52 -12.49
C GLU A 58 7.80 -9.99 -13.94
N TRP A 59 8.31 -11.15 -14.24
CA TRP A 59 8.12 -11.76 -15.57
C TRP A 59 8.00 -13.27 -15.47
N ILE A 60 7.35 -13.85 -16.48
CA ILE A 60 7.18 -15.29 -16.65
C ILE A 60 7.79 -15.74 -17.97
N GLN A 61 8.20 -16.98 -18.01
CA GLN A 61 8.57 -17.65 -19.25
C GLN A 61 7.45 -18.57 -19.69
N ILE A 62 7.00 -18.38 -20.92
CA ILE A 62 5.94 -19.17 -21.51
C ILE A 62 6.54 -20.06 -22.60
N TYR A 63 6.25 -21.34 -22.52
CA TYR A 63 6.66 -22.30 -23.54
C TYR A 63 5.52 -22.53 -24.53
N PHE A 64 5.73 -22.14 -25.77
CA PHE A 64 4.80 -22.41 -26.87
C PHE A 64 5.19 -23.71 -27.57
N ASN A 65 4.22 -24.61 -27.74
CA ASN A 65 4.41 -25.87 -28.47
C ASN A 65 5.62 -26.70 -28.01
N GLY A 66 6.03 -26.55 -26.75
CA GLY A 66 7.14 -27.29 -26.17
C GLY A 66 8.54 -26.91 -26.65
N THR A 67 8.69 -25.96 -27.56
CA THR A 67 9.98 -25.62 -28.19
C THR A 67 10.33 -24.13 -28.12
N THR A 68 9.35 -23.23 -28.14
CA THR A 68 9.62 -21.80 -28.13
C THR A 68 9.35 -21.24 -26.75
N MET A 69 10.34 -20.53 -26.20
CA MET A 69 10.23 -19.85 -24.92
C MET A 69 10.18 -18.35 -25.12
N GLU A 70 9.16 -17.72 -24.57
CA GLU A 70 9.01 -16.29 -24.62
C GLU A 70 8.96 -15.72 -23.19
N LYS A 71 9.60 -14.57 -22.99
CA LYS A 71 9.58 -13.81 -21.76
C LYS A 71 8.43 -12.82 -21.81
N VAL A 72 7.49 -12.97 -20.88
CA VAL A 72 6.30 -12.14 -20.79
C VAL A 72 6.33 -11.38 -19.47
N MET A 73 6.16 -10.07 -19.52
CA MET A 73 6.10 -9.23 -18.32
C MET A 73 4.73 -9.36 -17.65
N ILE A 74 4.73 -9.56 -16.34
CA ILE A 74 3.49 -9.50 -15.56
C ILE A 74 3.15 -8.03 -15.34
N PRO A 75 1.89 -7.61 -15.53
CA PRO A 75 1.49 -6.25 -15.24
C PRO A 75 1.76 -5.88 -13.78
N ASP A 76 2.35 -4.72 -13.56
CA ASP A 76 2.55 -4.20 -12.22
C ASP A 76 1.19 -3.91 -11.58
N GLY A 77 1.05 -4.23 -10.28
CA GLY A 77 -0.20 -3.97 -9.61
C GLY A 77 -0.35 -4.63 -8.25
N TYR A 78 -1.55 -4.46 -7.73
CA TYR A 78 -2.01 -5.12 -6.53
C TYR A 78 -2.94 -6.29 -6.89
N PHE A 79 -2.57 -7.47 -6.46
CA PHE A 79 -3.35 -8.70 -6.66
C PHE A 79 -3.65 -9.32 -5.29
N PRO A 80 -4.91 -9.28 -4.84
CA PRO A 80 -5.30 -9.83 -3.54
C PRO A 80 -5.23 -11.36 -3.51
N THR A 81 -5.38 -12.02 -4.66
CA THR A 81 -5.34 -13.48 -4.79
C THR A 81 -4.54 -13.92 -6.02
N VAL A 82 -4.10 -15.17 -6.03
CA VAL A 82 -3.43 -15.78 -7.19
C VAL A 82 -4.37 -15.78 -8.40
N GLU A 83 -5.65 -16.05 -8.17
CA GLU A 83 -6.65 -16.08 -9.23
C GLU A 83 -6.80 -14.71 -9.91
N SER A 84 -6.76 -13.60 -9.14
CA SER A 84 -6.82 -12.25 -9.71
C SER A 84 -5.60 -11.95 -10.57
N LEU A 85 -4.40 -12.38 -10.15
CA LEU A 85 -3.18 -12.27 -10.94
C LEU A 85 -3.27 -13.08 -12.24
N VAL A 86 -3.71 -14.33 -12.13
CA VAL A 86 -3.86 -15.21 -13.31
C VAL A 86 -4.85 -14.64 -14.32
N THR A 87 -5.98 -14.11 -13.83
CA THR A 87 -6.99 -13.46 -14.70
C THR A 87 -6.38 -12.28 -15.42
N GLN A 88 -5.69 -11.40 -14.73
CA GLN A 88 -5.06 -10.23 -15.33
C GLN A 88 -3.99 -10.59 -16.37
N VAL A 89 -3.17 -11.61 -16.09
CA VAL A 89 -2.17 -12.09 -17.06
C VAL A 89 -2.85 -12.63 -18.31
N LYS A 90 -3.92 -13.43 -18.16
CA LYS A 90 -4.69 -13.95 -19.28
C LYS A 90 -5.30 -12.84 -20.14
N GLU A 91 -5.94 -11.85 -19.51
CA GLU A 91 -6.55 -10.71 -20.20
C GLU A 91 -5.51 -9.87 -20.94
N THR A 92 -4.38 -9.56 -20.30
CA THR A 92 -3.32 -8.73 -20.88
C THR A 92 -2.73 -9.33 -22.16
N TYR A 93 -2.63 -10.65 -22.22
CA TYR A 93 -1.99 -11.35 -23.34
C TYR A 93 -2.98 -12.14 -24.20
N GLU A 94 -4.29 -11.91 -24.03
CA GLU A 94 -5.35 -12.61 -24.81
C GLU A 94 -5.16 -14.15 -24.81
N MET A 95 -4.72 -14.70 -23.67
CA MET A 95 -4.28 -16.10 -23.57
C MET A 95 -5.42 -17.12 -23.69
N GLU A 96 -6.67 -16.73 -23.88
CA GLU A 96 -7.79 -17.67 -24.11
C GLU A 96 -7.59 -18.53 -25.37
N ALA A 97 -6.85 -18.02 -26.35
CA ALA A 97 -6.51 -18.75 -27.59
C ALA A 97 -5.21 -19.58 -27.48
N TRP A 98 -4.47 -19.47 -26.38
CA TRP A 98 -3.15 -20.07 -26.25
C TRP A 98 -3.16 -21.26 -25.30
N ARG A 99 -2.71 -22.41 -25.78
CA ARG A 99 -2.40 -23.55 -24.92
C ARG A 99 -1.03 -23.32 -24.27
N VAL A 100 -1.03 -22.74 -23.07
CA VAL A 100 0.17 -22.48 -22.31
C VAL A 100 0.64 -23.79 -21.65
N GLY A 101 1.78 -24.29 -22.06
CA GLY A 101 2.32 -25.54 -21.54
C GLY A 101 2.91 -25.43 -20.14
N ILE A 102 3.73 -24.43 -19.88
CA ILE A 102 4.42 -24.23 -18.59
C ILE A 102 4.80 -22.78 -18.40
N VAL A 103 4.74 -22.38 -17.15
CA VAL A 103 5.13 -21.04 -16.71
C VAL A 103 6.18 -21.18 -15.61
N THR A 104 7.38 -20.64 -15.84
CA THR A 104 8.40 -20.50 -14.81
C THR A 104 8.55 -19.05 -14.43
N PHE A 105 8.66 -18.79 -13.12
CA PHE A 105 8.87 -17.45 -12.59
C PHE A 105 10.34 -17.24 -12.27
N HIS A 106 10.83 -16.04 -12.50
CA HIS A 106 12.21 -15.66 -12.19
C HIS A 106 12.42 -15.34 -10.72
N THR A 107 11.38 -15.27 -9.92
CA THR A 107 11.45 -14.94 -8.50
C THR A 107 11.36 -16.18 -7.62
N GLU A 108 11.58 -16.02 -6.32
CA GLU A 108 11.45 -17.07 -5.30
C GLU A 108 10.02 -17.66 -5.19
N TYR A 109 9.08 -17.12 -5.97
CA TYR A 109 7.66 -17.49 -5.96
C TYR A 109 7.33 -18.30 -7.21
N ALA A 110 7.04 -19.56 -7.03
CA ALA A 110 6.51 -20.40 -8.08
C ALA A 110 4.98 -20.37 -8.05
N PHE A 111 4.37 -19.88 -9.13
CA PHE A 111 2.93 -20.01 -9.34
C PHE A 111 2.66 -21.20 -10.24
N ARG A 112 1.69 -22.00 -9.89
CA ARG A 112 1.16 -23.04 -10.76
C ARG A 112 -0.21 -22.59 -11.24
N PHE A 113 -0.39 -22.55 -12.55
CA PHE A 113 -1.70 -22.40 -13.16
C PHE A 113 -2.42 -23.77 -13.10
N ASP A 114 -3.13 -24.03 -12.02
CA ASP A 114 -3.80 -25.34 -11.78
C ASP A 114 -5.08 -25.54 -12.59
N THR A 115 -5.42 -24.63 -13.49
CA THR A 115 -6.63 -24.74 -14.33
C THR A 115 -6.49 -25.73 -15.50
N TRP A 116 -5.31 -26.36 -15.63
CA TRP A 116 -5.01 -27.24 -16.77
C TRP A 116 -4.70 -28.63 -16.26
N SER A 117 -5.59 -29.56 -16.56
CA SER A 117 -5.28 -30.97 -16.36
C SER A 117 -4.23 -31.41 -17.36
N LYS A 118 -3.50 -32.47 -17.02
CA LYS A 118 -2.52 -33.08 -17.95
C LYS A 118 -3.17 -33.47 -19.28
N ASP A 119 -4.45 -33.79 -19.29
CA ASP A 119 -5.23 -34.18 -20.44
C ASP A 119 -5.64 -32.98 -21.31
N GLU A 120 -5.76 -31.77 -20.74
CA GLU A 120 -6.07 -30.53 -21.46
C GLU A 120 -4.85 -29.94 -22.16
N LEU A 121 -3.64 -30.24 -21.71
CA LEU A 121 -2.39 -29.81 -22.35
C LEU A 121 -2.11 -30.56 -23.69
N GLY A 122 -2.86 -31.63 -23.96
CA GLY A 122 -2.74 -32.43 -25.18
C GLY A 122 -1.39 -33.12 -25.37
N PRO A 123 -1.14 -33.74 -26.54
CA PRO A 123 0.06 -34.53 -26.79
C PRO A 123 1.36 -33.74 -26.87
N TYR A 124 1.32 -32.43 -26.72
CA TYR A 124 2.50 -31.54 -26.82
C TYR A 124 3.24 -31.35 -25.49
N VAL A 125 2.70 -31.82 -24.38
CA VAL A 125 3.44 -31.94 -23.10
C VAL A 125 4.26 -33.19 -23.16
N THR A 126 5.28 -33.15 -24.00
CA THR A 126 6.20 -34.30 -24.11
C THR A 126 7.12 -34.38 -22.91
N THR A 127 7.40 -35.58 -22.53
CA THR A 127 8.23 -36.21 -21.52
C THR A 127 9.61 -35.60 -21.20
N SER A 128 9.99 -34.44 -21.70
CA SER A 128 11.27 -33.79 -21.47
C SER A 128 11.27 -32.72 -20.36
N LEU A 129 10.11 -32.47 -19.72
CA LEU A 129 10.05 -31.54 -18.62
C LEU A 129 10.39 -32.28 -17.32
N PRO A 130 11.26 -31.71 -16.48
CA PRO A 130 11.60 -32.35 -15.21
C PRO A 130 10.33 -32.64 -14.40
N GLU A 131 10.15 -33.84 -13.89
CA GLU A 131 9.05 -34.27 -13.03
C GLU A 131 8.84 -33.34 -11.82
N LEU A 132 9.84 -32.56 -11.44
CA LEU A 132 9.79 -31.54 -10.38
C LEU A 132 8.67 -30.49 -10.55
N TRP A 133 8.25 -30.23 -11.76
CA TRP A 133 7.25 -29.19 -12.08
C TRP A 133 5.81 -29.65 -11.85
N PHE A 134 5.58 -30.93 -11.63
CA PHE A 134 4.26 -31.53 -11.43
C PHE A 134 4.00 -32.00 -10.01
N THR A 135 4.83 -31.68 -9.03
CA THR A 135 4.61 -32.13 -7.66
C THR A 135 3.45 -31.38 -7.03
N LYS A 136 2.48 -32.12 -6.52
CA LYS A 136 1.24 -31.72 -5.84
C LYS A 136 1.40 -30.76 -4.63
N ASN A 137 2.61 -30.34 -4.29
CA ASN A 137 2.94 -29.67 -3.05
C ASN A 137 3.30 -28.19 -3.18
N TYR A 138 3.24 -27.61 -4.36
CA TYR A 138 3.43 -26.16 -4.52
C TYR A 138 2.16 -25.41 -4.13
N LYS A 139 2.16 -24.79 -2.96
CA LYS A 139 1.21 -23.74 -2.65
C LYS A 139 1.67 -22.49 -3.36
N ALA A 140 0.92 -22.06 -4.35
CA ALA A 140 1.12 -20.74 -4.94
C ALA A 140 0.98 -19.69 -3.85
N ALA A 141 1.98 -18.83 -3.72
CA ALA A 141 1.94 -17.71 -2.78
C ALA A 141 2.16 -16.43 -3.57
N LEU A 142 1.34 -15.43 -3.30
CA LEU A 142 1.57 -14.10 -3.84
C LEU A 142 2.84 -13.49 -3.21
N PRO A 143 3.61 -12.68 -3.96
CA PRO A 143 4.65 -11.86 -3.40
C PRO A 143 4.08 -11.03 -2.25
N LYS A 144 4.82 -10.94 -1.15
CA LYS A 144 4.44 -10.03 -0.06
C LYS A 144 4.70 -8.60 -0.49
N PRO A 145 3.79 -7.65 -0.19
CA PRO A 145 4.10 -6.23 -0.34
C PRO A 145 5.39 -5.92 0.42
N LYS A 146 6.28 -5.14 -0.18
CA LYS A 146 7.55 -4.72 0.46
C LYS A 146 7.35 -3.55 1.44
N VAL A 147 6.16 -3.35 1.97
CA VAL A 147 5.82 -2.25 2.88
C VAL A 147 5.52 -2.82 4.25
N ASP A 148 6.47 -2.67 5.17
CA ASP A 148 6.33 -3.13 6.56
C ASP A 148 5.87 -2.01 7.50
N SER A 149 6.16 -0.76 7.15
CA SER A 149 5.79 0.42 7.94
C SER A 149 5.46 1.62 7.08
N LEU A 150 4.59 2.46 7.61
CA LEU A 150 4.15 3.73 7.02
C LEU A 150 4.58 4.86 7.95
N PHE A 151 5.05 5.95 7.38
CA PHE A 151 5.41 7.16 8.08
C PHE A 151 4.40 8.24 7.74
N VAL A 152 3.62 8.67 8.72
CA VAL A 152 2.56 9.66 8.55
C VAL A 152 3.11 11.04 8.91
N TYR A 153 3.16 11.94 7.94
CA TYR A 153 3.58 13.33 8.10
C TYR A 153 2.37 14.27 8.06
N CYS A 154 2.49 15.39 8.77
CA CYS A 154 1.43 16.39 8.82
C CYS A 154 2.06 17.79 8.80
N ASP A 155 1.68 18.62 7.85
CA ASP A 155 2.29 19.93 7.53
C ASP A 155 2.11 21.03 8.57
N ILE A 156 1.28 20.80 9.60
CA ILE A 156 1.07 21.74 10.70
C ILE A 156 2.00 21.53 11.89
N LEU A 157 2.79 20.45 11.88
CA LEU A 157 3.67 20.07 13.00
C LEU A 157 5.02 20.81 12.96
N GLU A 158 5.60 20.95 14.13
CA GLU A 158 7.04 21.23 14.21
C GLU A 158 7.85 20.06 13.65
N HIS A 159 8.99 20.40 13.02
CA HIS A 159 9.89 19.39 12.50
C HIS A 159 10.65 18.71 13.64
N VAL A 160 10.63 17.40 13.66
CA VAL A 160 11.37 16.57 14.63
C VAL A 160 12.48 15.78 13.92
N PRO A 161 13.54 15.37 14.62
CA PRO A 161 14.55 14.49 14.04
C PRO A 161 13.94 13.16 13.60
N VAL A 162 14.15 12.81 12.32
CA VAL A 162 13.76 11.54 11.72
C VAL A 162 15.00 10.98 11.01
N GLY A 163 15.69 10.04 11.62
CA GLY A 163 17.00 9.61 11.14
C GLY A 163 18.01 10.76 11.16
N ASP A 164 18.53 11.11 10.00
CA ASP A 164 19.52 12.18 9.77
C ASP A 164 18.89 13.49 9.26
N THR A 165 17.57 13.59 9.23
CA THR A 165 16.84 14.76 8.72
C THR A 165 15.85 15.31 9.73
N LEU A 166 15.27 16.49 9.44
CA LEU A 166 14.17 17.08 10.19
C LEU A 166 12.90 17.02 9.35
N ALA A 167 11.81 16.47 9.90
CA ALA A 167 10.56 16.33 9.19
C ALA A 167 9.35 16.45 10.14
N PRO A 168 8.16 16.86 9.64
CA PRO A 168 6.95 16.98 10.45
C PRO A 168 6.28 15.60 10.62
N LEU A 169 7.02 14.63 11.16
CA LEU A 169 6.56 13.26 11.37
C LEU A 169 5.57 13.20 12.51
N LEU A 170 4.34 12.84 12.20
CA LEU A 170 3.28 12.64 13.18
C LEU A 170 3.42 11.28 13.89
N ARG A 171 3.62 10.21 13.14
CA ARG A 171 3.79 8.86 13.69
C ARG A 171 4.26 7.83 12.64
N PRO A 172 5.14 6.89 13.01
CA PRO A 172 5.33 5.65 12.28
C PRO A 172 4.22 4.65 12.64
N VAL A 173 3.70 3.95 11.63
CA VAL A 173 2.60 2.98 11.72
C VAL A 173 3.08 1.65 11.14
N VAL A 174 3.03 0.58 11.93
CA VAL A 174 3.38 -0.77 11.45
C VAL A 174 2.23 -1.31 10.61
N VAL A 175 2.54 -1.79 9.41
CA VAL A 175 1.54 -2.41 8.53
C VAL A 175 1.10 -3.75 9.11
N ARG A 176 -0.22 -3.95 9.19
CA ARG A 176 -0.84 -5.17 9.72
C ARG A 176 -1.92 -5.65 8.76
N GLY A 177 -2.52 -6.82 9.09
CA GLY A 177 -3.61 -7.41 8.32
C GLY A 177 -3.13 -8.19 7.10
N LYS A 178 -4.06 -8.49 6.22
CA LYS A 178 -3.82 -9.24 4.99
C LYS A 178 -4.07 -8.34 3.78
N PRO A 179 -3.46 -8.64 2.65
CA PRO A 179 -3.81 -7.98 1.39
C PRO A 179 -5.33 -8.01 1.16
N GLY A 180 -5.91 -6.84 0.84
CA GLY A 180 -7.35 -6.65 0.67
C GLY A 180 -8.10 -6.17 1.90
N ASP A 181 -7.51 -6.26 3.09
CA ASP A 181 -8.15 -5.76 4.31
C ASP A 181 -8.21 -4.22 4.34
N GLN A 182 -9.29 -3.67 4.89
CA GLN A 182 -9.33 -2.29 5.35
C GLN A 182 -8.84 -2.26 6.80
N ILE A 183 -7.68 -1.67 7.03
CA ILE A 183 -7.05 -1.64 8.35
C ILE A 183 -7.50 -0.40 9.12
N SER A 184 -7.76 -0.56 10.41
CA SER A 184 -8.00 0.55 11.36
C SER A 184 -7.06 0.38 12.55
N GLU A 185 -6.08 1.30 12.65
CA GLU A 185 -5.14 1.38 13.77
C GLU A 185 -5.57 2.50 14.69
N LYS A 186 -5.95 2.15 15.94
CA LYS A 186 -6.36 3.09 16.99
C LYS A 186 -5.29 3.21 18.06
N TYR A 187 -4.99 4.44 18.44
CA TYR A 187 -3.96 4.74 19.43
C TYR A 187 -4.56 5.31 20.71
N ILE A 188 -4.70 4.48 21.74
CA ILE A 188 -5.19 4.88 23.05
C ILE A 188 -4.21 5.86 23.70
N ASN A 189 -2.90 5.60 23.54
CA ASN A 189 -1.82 6.45 23.99
C ASN A 189 -1.16 7.13 22.79
N SER A 190 -1.75 8.23 22.34
CA SER A 190 -1.19 9.01 21.24
C SER A 190 0.08 9.74 21.68
N MET A 191 1.09 9.76 20.82
CA MET A 191 2.20 10.69 20.92
C MET A 191 1.69 12.07 20.50
N TYR A 192 1.86 13.06 21.36
CA TYR A 192 1.50 14.43 21.04
C TYR A 192 2.73 15.23 20.69
N LEU A 193 2.63 15.99 19.63
CA LEU A 193 3.70 16.80 19.06
C LEU A 193 3.23 18.27 18.96
N PRO A 194 4.15 19.22 19.16
CA PRO A 194 3.82 20.64 19.08
C PRO A 194 3.29 21.02 17.70
N VAL A 195 2.27 21.88 17.68
CA VAL A 195 1.71 22.46 16.46
C VAL A 195 2.47 23.75 16.13
N GLN A 196 3.13 23.78 14.98
CA GLN A 196 3.85 24.97 14.51
C GLN A 196 2.92 26.04 13.96
N LYS A 197 1.92 25.64 13.15
CA LYS A 197 1.00 26.58 12.53
C LYS A 197 -0.10 26.98 13.51
N LYS A 198 -0.12 28.24 13.92
CA LYS A 198 -1.14 28.77 14.84
C LYS A 198 -2.47 29.10 14.15
N SER A 199 -2.47 29.28 12.82
CA SER A 199 -3.66 29.57 12.03
C SER A 199 -3.59 28.81 10.71
N PHE A 200 -4.60 28.01 10.39
CA PHE A 200 -4.67 27.23 9.16
C PHE A 200 -6.11 26.94 8.74
N ASP A 201 -6.34 26.82 7.46
CA ASP A 201 -7.62 26.45 6.84
C ASP A 201 -7.51 25.18 5.98
N SER A 202 -6.32 24.63 5.87
CA SER A 202 -6.07 23.34 5.22
C SER A 202 -5.03 22.56 5.99
N ILE A 203 -5.04 21.23 5.84
CA ILE A 203 -4.05 20.33 6.40
C ILE A 203 -3.63 19.34 5.32
N GLU A 204 -2.32 19.23 5.10
CA GLU A 204 -1.73 18.21 4.25
C GLU A 204 -1.28 17.01 5.09
N ILE A 205 -1.70 15.82 4.67
CA ILE A 205 -1.21 14.54 5.16
C ILE A 205 -0.37 13.91 4.05
N ASN A 206 0.80 13.40 4.42
CA ASN A 206 1.67 12.65 3.52
C ASN A 206 2.07 11.33 4.17
N ILE A 207 1.74 10.22 3.53
CA ILE A 207 2.01 8.86 4.02
C ILE A 207 3.12 8.27 3.14
N MET A 208 4.24 7.98 3.74
CA MET A 208 5.43 7.47 3.05
C MET A 208 5.81 6.09 3.58
N THR A 209 6.60 5.38 2.82
CA THR A 209 7.26 4.14 3.24
C THR A 209 8.50 4.45 4.08
N ASP A 210 9.13 3.44 4.62
CA ASP A 210 10.44 3.52 5.30
C ASP A 210 11.60 3.90 4.36
N THR A 211 11.43 3.72 3.05
CA THR A 211 12.38 4.18 2.02
C THR A 211 12.23 5.66 1.66
N GLY A 212 11.19 6.34 2.16
CA GLY A 212 10.91 7.73 1.85
C GLY A 212 10.11 7.95 0.56
N ASP A 213 9.59 6.88 -0.04
CA ASP A 213 8.71 6.96 -1.19
C ASP A 213 7.23 7.09 -0.75
N PRO A 214 6.36 7.70 -1.55
CA PRO A 214 4.93 7.67 -1.27
C PRO A 214 4.41 6.25 -1.09
N ALA A 215 3.55 6.03 -0.08
CA ALA A 215 2.97 4.72 0.15
C ALA A 215 2.21 4.24 -1.10
N PRO A 216 2.54 3.05 -1.65
CA PRO A 216 2.05 2.60 -2.96
C PRO A 216 0.64 1.98 -2.86
N PHE A 217 -0.31 2.73 -2.32
CA PHE A 217 -1.71 2.32 -2.30
C PHE A 217 -2.28 2.30 -3.73
N VAL A 218 -2.95 1.22 -4.07
CA VAL A 218 -3.57 1.05 -5.40
C VAL A 218 -5.06 1.35 -5.37
N ASP A 219 -5.76 0.98 -4.27
CA ASP A 219 -7.21 1.10 -4.18
C ASP A 219 -7.65 1.46 -2.76
N GLY A 220 -8.83 2.07 -2.66
CA GLY A 220 -9.47 2.48 -1.42
C GLY A 220 -8.95 3.82 -0.85
N PRO A 221 -9.70 4.46 0.03
CA PRO A 221 -9.30 5.70 0.70
C PRO A 221 -8.49 5.42 1.97
N SER A 222 -7.59 6.34 2.31
CA SER A 222 -7.04 6.45 3.67
C SER A 222 -7.76 7.53 4.45
N THR A 223 -7.76 7.41 5.78
CA THR A 223 -8.35 8.41 6.68
C THR A 223 -7.48 8.56 7.92
N VAL A 224 -7.15 9.78 8.26
CA VAL A 224 -6.39 10.14 9.44
C VAL A 224 -7.28 10.92 10.40
N THR A 225 -7.37 10.48 11.66
CA THR A 225 -8.06 11.20 12.72
C THR A 225 -7.04 11.78 13.69
N LEU A 226 -7.03 13.10 13.78
CA LEU A 226 -6.16 13.90 14.63
C LEU A 226 -6.90 14.33 15.88
N HIS A 227 -6.21 14.32 17.03
CA HIS A 227 -6.67 14.92 18.27
C HIS A 227 -5.78 16.09 18.63
N PHE A 228 -6.38 17.27 18.72
CA PHE A 228 -5.74 18.50 19.19
C PHE A 228 -6.04 18.73 20.65
N ARG A 229 -5.04 19.12 21.43
CA ARG A 229 -5.20 19.54 22.82
C ARG A 229 -4.27 20.70 23.14
N ARG A 230 -4.59 21.46 24.17
CA ARG A 230 -3.64 22.45 24.74
C ARG A 230 -2.46 21.72 25.35
N ALA A 231 -1.26 22.21 25.07
CA ALA A 231 -0.07 21.71 25.71
C ALA A 231 -0.20 21.85 27.25
N SER A 232 0.03 20.75 27.96
CA SER A 232 0.14 20.83 29.41
C SER A 232 1.50 21.44 29.75
N ASN A 233 1.53 22.49 30.60
CA ASN A 233 2.76 23.14 31.07
C ASN A 233 3.65 22.19 31.95
N GLN A 234 3.79 20.95 31.57
CA GLN A 234 4.80 20.07 32.15
C GLN A 234 6.11 20.29 31.37
N TYR A 235 6.82 21.33 31.76
CA TYR A 235 8.23 21.45 31.40
C TYR A 235 8.95 20.24 32.01
N PHE A 236 9.40 19.33 31.18
CA PHE A 236 10.45 18.41 31.56
C PHE A 236 11.73 19.25 31.75
N LEU A 237 12.10 19.45 33.02
CA LEU A 237 13.42 19.92 33.41
C LEU A 237 14.43 18.81 33.17
#